data_6d3a77a570d9b6748edb921a6def7a4d
#
_entry.id   6d3a77a570d9b6748edb921a6def7a4d
#
_cell.length_a   1.000
_cell.length_b   1.000
_cell.length_c   1.000
_cell.angle_alpha   90.00
_cell.angle_beta   90.00
_cell.angle_gamma   90.00
#
_symmetry.space_group_name_H-M   'P 1'
#
loop_
_entity.id
_entity.type
_entity.pdbx_description
1 polymer ?
#
loop_
_entity_poly.entity_id
_entity_poly.type
_entity_poly.pdbx_seq_one_letter_code
_entity_poly.pdbx_strand_id
1 'polypeptide(L)'
;MAQAAAARGGGAAWAPTRGAMPANMDEGPASAGVAHINAHGKQHHEGVLECRWTEDKGRVLHAARDFAEGAVILVESPLHIVQEDERCAAFTHLQQLCEKHADTFDYEALWYWCALRSLTQEQLRDAKMGGWAPAEPTTQHNLLLLHHDKVAEPSSAATILAEELAPGASPLAIERLTQVWVLNCFEYSDNPQGYSTYFFSSFMSHSCWPNAVWHYTGADHVLRARRAIKAGDEVCISYLPEHGLMQSAPVRRNELHDTKRFWCSCERCTGPQDLSRGFVCPRCSEGKVFAHTPEPGPAQDDTLLAAQLVGAVCSTCGEALSKKDAVRLAGQEKRIKKTIDELTARGLRKKGSTLPSIKEIHAAETSVEPVFAQHVLADLLWEQLADCYGAKKRSQEQRRLLARRCAFHAAAYPGLNGSHAWALEACGDSMMHGMNPKAYKGDVKAAAKDEPEEALRLYGEARRILTLMFGEEHEYVQQVVRKCVAAQRALAKLQSAPSSEAPAAQG
;
A
#
# COMPACT_ATOMS: atom_id res chain seq x y z
N MET A 1 8.63 0.13 1.73
CA MET A 1 8.71 -1.10 0.94
C MET A 1 8.20 -2.25 1.81
N ALA A 2 6.93 -2.36 2.04
CA ALA A 2 6.39 -3.47 2.80
C ALA A 2 4.93 -3.62 2.42
N GLN A 3 4.57 -4.77 1.89
CA GLN A 3 3.25 -5.30 1.53
C GLN A 3 3.12 -5.77 0.06
N ALA A 4 4.13 -6.41 -0.49
CA ALA A 4 4.04 -6.96 -1.85
C ALA A 4 4.66 -8.36 -1.95
N ALA A 5 4.33 -9.29 -1.05
CA ALA A 5 4.84 -10.66 -1.12
C ALA A 5 3.77 -11.77 -1.01
N ALA A 6 2.50 -11.46 -0.97
CA ALA A 6 1.45 -12.48 -0.81
C ALA A 6 0.84 -13.00 -2.13
N ALA A 7 1.45 -12.77 -3.30
CA ALA A 7 0.89 -13.20 -4.57
C ALA A 7 1.94 -13.85 -5.48
N ARG A 8 2.49 -14.99 -5.09
CA ARG A 8 3.13 -15.94 -6.02
C ARG A 8 2.68 -17.36 -5.72
N GLY A 9 1.42 -17.62 -5.90
CA GLY A 9 0.88 -18.96 -5.95
C GLY A 9 -0.02 -19.07 -7.18
N GLY A 10 0.26 -20.05 -8.05
CA GLY A 10 -0.48 -20.32 -9.28
C GLY A 10 -1.94 -20.59 -8.98
N GLY A 11 -2.82 -20.03 -9.83
CA GLY A 11 -4.25 -20.10 -9.67
C GLY A 11 -4.80 -21.52 -9.68
N ALA A 12 -5.43 -21.88 -8.58
CA ALA A 12 -6.58 -22.78 -8.59
C ALA A 12 -7.81 -21.89 -8.34
N ALA A 13 -8.66 -21.76 -9.36
CA ALA A 13 -9.92 -21.04 -9.26
C ALA A 13 -10.82 -21.74 -8.25
N TRP A 14 -10.91 -21.19 -7.05
CA TRP A 14 -11.90 -21.58 -6.07
C TRP A 14 -13.21 -20.85 -6.40
N ALA A 15 -14.21 -21.60 -6.88
CA ALA A 15 -15.54 -21.05 -7.16
C ALA A 15 -16.23 -20.73 -5.82
N PRO A 16 -16.65 -19.49 -5.56
CA PRO A 16 -17.42 -19.19 -4.37
C PRO A 16 -18.85 -19.73 -4.54
N THR A 17 -19.23 -20.64 -3.66
CA THR A 17 -20.65 -20.92 -3.41
C THR A 17 -21.30 -19.64 -2.91
N ARG A 18 -22.35 -19.21 -3.63
CA ARG A 18 -23.20 -18.07 -3.27
C ARG A 18 -23.79 -18.32 -1.87
N GLY A 19 -23.34 -17.54 -0.90
CA GLY A 19 -23.97 -17.41 0.39
C GLY A 19 -23.80 -15.97 0.83
N ALA A 20 -24.92 -15.27 1.01
CA ALA A 20 -24.96 -13.99 1.70
C ALA A 20 -24.24 -14.18 3.06
N MET A 21 -23.42 -13.20 3.48
CA MET A 21 -22.78 -13.23 4.79
C MET A 21 -23.85 -13.53 5.86
N PRO A 22 -23.81 -14.66 6.58
CA PRO A 22 -24.65 -14.80 7.76
C PRO A 22 -24.03 -13.95 8.88
N ALA A 23 -24.84 -13.11 9.46
CA ALA A 23 -24.52 -12.40 10.68
C ALA A 23 -23.92 -13.36 11.71
N ASN A 24 -22.88 -12.91 12.40
CA ASN A 24 -22.19 -13.61 13.48
C ASN A 24 -23.17 -13.91 14.62
N MET A 25 -23.79 -15.10 14.65
CA MET A 25 -24.78 -15.49 15.66
C MET A 25 -24.31 -16.64 16.57
N ASP A 26 -23.03 -16.74 16.91
CA ASP A 26 -22.54 -17.73 17.89
C ASP A 26 -21.43 -17.22 18.81
N GLU A 27 -21.34 -15.90 19.02
CA GLU A 27 -20.66 -15.40 20.19
C GLU A 27 -21.70 -15.20 21.29
N GLY A 28 -21.53 -15.89 22.40
CA GLY A 28 -22.07 -15.42 23.65
C GLY A 28 -21.60 -13.97 23.85
N PRO A 29 -22.42 -13.09 24.30
CA PRO A 29 -22.85 -11.84 23.70
C PRO A 29 -21.67 -11.04 23.08
N ALA A 30 -21.85 -10.50 21.87
CA ALA A 30 -20.89 -9.60 21.16
C ALA A 30 -20.31 -8.50 22.07
N SER A 31 -20.98 -8.16 23.16
CA SER A 31 -20.56 -7.27 24.23
C SER A 31 -19.36 -7.77 25.07
N ALA A 32 -19.12 -9.06 25.22
CA ALA A 32 -18.04 -9.57 26.07
C ALA A 32 -16.65 -9.32 25.44
N GLY A 33 -16.50 -9.59 24.15
CA GLY A 33 -15.27 -9.29 23.42
C GLY A 33 -14.99 -7.79 23.38
N VAL A 34 -15.97 -6.95 23.13
CA VAL A 34 -15.87 -5.49 23.16
C VAL A 34 -15.45 -4.97 24.53
N ALA A 35 -16.04 -5.52 25.61
CA ALA A 35 -15.68 -5.14 26.96
C ALA A 35 -14.20 -5.45 27.29
N HIS A 36 -13.71 -6.62 26.89
CA HIS A 36 -12.31 -7.01 27.08
C HIS A 36 -11.35 -6.09 26.30
N ILE A 37 -11.67 -5.80 25.01
CA ILE A 37 -10.86 -4.90 24.17
C ILE A 37 -10.81 -3.49 24.77
N ASN A 38 -11.95 -2.97 25.25
CA ASN A 38 -12.01 -1.66 25.89
C ASN A 38 -11.29 -1.63 27.25
N ALA A 39 -11.33 -2.70 28.02
CA ALA A 39 -10.55 -2.81 29.25
C ALA A 39 -9.03 -2.79 28.95
N HIS A 40 -8.59 -3.51 27.93
CA HIS A 40 -7.20 -3.47 27.44
C HIS A 40 -6.80 -2.06 26.99
N GLY A 41 -7.64 -1.39 26.18
CA GLY A 41 -7.38 -0.03 25.72
C GLY A 41 -7.26 0.99 26.84
N LYS A 42 -8.08 0.87 27.90
CA LYS A 42 -7.99 1.71 29.10
C LYS A 42 -6.72 1.43 29.90
N GLN A 43 -6.34 0.17 30.03
CA GLN A 43 -5.18 -0.25 30.82
C GLN A 43 -3.85 0.12 30.15
N HIS A 44 -3.74 -0.04 28.83
CA HIS A 44 -2.47 0.05 28.08
C HIS A 44 -2.35 1.30 27.21
N HIS A 45 -3.48 1.94 26.86
CA HIS A 45 -3.53 3.06 25.90
C HIS A 45 -4.38 4.23 26.40
N GLU A 46 -4.51 4.41 27.72
CA GLU A 46 -5.22 5.55 28.36
C GLU A 46 -6.67 5.73 27.86
N GLY A 47 -7.25 4.73 27.20
CA GLY A 47 -8.60 4.82 26.64
C GLY A 47 -8.76 5.85 25.52
N VAL A 48 -7.69 6.17 24.78
CA VAL A 48 -7.71 7.16 23.68
C VAL A 48 -8.55 6.71 22.49
N LEU A 49 -8.78 5.40 22.37
CA LEU A 49 -9.70 4.79 21.41
C LEU A 49 -10.68 3.88 22.14
N GLU A 50 -11.87 3.73 21.57
CA GLU A 50 -12.95 2.88 22.08
C GLU A 50 -13.37 1.87 21.00
N CYS A 51 -13.36 0.59 21.33
CA CYS A 51 -13.90 -0.45 20.46
C CYS A 51 -15.43 -0.43 20.51
N ARG A 52 -16.08 -0.44 19.35
CA ARG A 52 -17.53 -0.56 19.18
C ARG A 52 -17.85 -1.68 18.21
N TRP A 53 -19.01 -2.28 18.40
CA TRP A 53 -19.55 -3.27 17.46
C TRP A 53 -20.39 -2.57 16.40
N THR A 54 -20.17 -2.92 15.13
CA THR A 54 -20.99 -2.50 13.98
C THR A 54 -21.47 -3.74 13.22
N GLU A 55 -22.65 -3.64 12.62
CA GLU A 55 -23.26 -4.78 11.91
C GLU A 55 -22.48 -5.15 10.63
N ASP A 56 -21.90 -4.16 9.95
CA ASP A 56 -21.23 -4.30 8.66
C ASP A 56 -19.73 -4.67 8.79
N LYS A 57 -19.04 -4.25 9.87
CA LYS A 57 -17.60 -4.44 10.03
C LYS A 57 -17.21 -5.21 11.30
N GLY A 58 -18.16 -5.53 12.15
CA GLY A 58 -17.90 -6.15 13.45
C GLY A 58 -17.28 -5.15 14.44
N ARG A 59 -16.15 -5.51 15.05
CA ARG A 59 -15.44 -4.69 16.04
C ARG A 59 -14.54 -3.68 15.33
N VAL A 60 -14.74 -2.39 15.60
CA VAL A 60 -13.98 -1.27 15.04
C VAL A 60 -13.61 -0.26 16.12
N LEU A 61 -12.57 0.51 15.91
CA LEU A 61 -12.09 1.50 16.87
C LEU A 61 -12.60 2.90 16.52
N HIS A 62 -13.05 3.61 17.52
CA HIS A 62 -13.48 5.02 17.45
C HIS A 62 -12.59 5.88 18.33
N ALA A 63 -12.33 7.10 17.91
CA ALA A 63 -11.59 8.09 18.68
C ALA A 63 -12.38 8.49 19.94
N ALA A 64 -11.78 8.39 21.12
CA ALA A 64 -12.38 8.86 22.37
C ALA A 64 -12.18 10.36 22.60
N ARG A 65 -11.29 11.00 21.84
CA ARG A 65 -10.98 12.43 21.88
C ARG A 65 -10.59 12.93 20.50
N ASP A 66 -10.48 14.26 20.35
CA ASP A 66 -9.98 14.88 19.11
C ASP A 66 -8.48 14.64 18.94
N PHE A 67 -8.05 14.41 17.67
CA PHE A 67 -6.65 14.36 17.27
C PHE A 67 -6.41 15.34 16.13
N ALA A 68 -5.36 16.16 16.25
CA ALA A 68 -4.88 17.01 15.17
C ALA A 68 -4.14 16.17 14.11
N GLU A 69 -4.09 16.66 12.88
CA GLU A 69 -3.27 16.07 11.81
C GLU A 69 -1.81 15.92 12.27
N GLY A 70 -1.20 14.75 12.05
CA GLY A 70 0.15 14.42 12.47
C GLY A 70 0.31 14.01 13.95
N ALA A 71 -0.73 14.12 14.77
CA ALA A 71 -0.67 13.70 16.17
C ALA A 71 -0.49 12.19 16.30
N VAL A 72 0.31 11.74 17.27
CA VAL A 72 0.36 10.33 17.68
C VAL A 72 -0.94 9.98 18.38
N ILE A 73 -1.62 8.94 17.91
CA ILE A 73 -2.85 8.41 18.49
C ILE A 73 -2.52 7.40 19.57
N LEU A 74 -1.70 6.39 19.23
CA LEU A 74 -1.21 5.39 20.17
C LEU A 74 0.13 4.82 19.71
N VAL A 75 0.83 4.19 20.66
CA VAL A 75 2.00 3.34 20.43
C VAL A 75 1.69 1.99 21.07
N GLU A 76 1.84 0.92 20.32
CA GLU A 76 1.52 -0.43 20.76
C GLU A 76 2.68 -1.39 20.51
N SER A 77 3.11 -2.10 21.56
CA SER A 77 4.08 -3.17 21.43
C SER A 77 3.42 -4.43 20.86
N PRO A 78 4.16 -5.27 20.12
CA PRO A 78 3.57 -6.45 19.47
C PRO A 78 2.99 -7.44 20.50
N LEU A 79 1.80 -7.95 20.19
CA LEU A 79 1.18 -9.04 20.95
C LEU A 79 1.97 -10.32 20.78
N HIS A 80 2.40 -10.62 19.56
CA HIS A 80 3.20 -11.80 19.24
C HIS A 80 4.05 -11.55 17.99
N ILE A 81 5.29 -12.02 18.01
CA ILE A 81 6.24 -11.97 16.89
C ILE A 81 6.65 -13.39 16.55
N VAL A 82 6.59 -13.75 15.27
CA VAL A 82 7.07 -15.03 14.77
C VAL A 82 7.96 -14.79 13.56
N GLN A 83 9.13 -15.42 13.56
CA GLN A 83 10.08 -15.38 12.46
C GLN A 83 10.42 -16.79 12.03
N GLU A 84 10.89 -16.93 10.80
CA GLU A 84 11.51 -18.16 10.34
C GLU A 84 12.69 -18.54 11.25
N ASP A 85 12.81 -19.83 11.54
CA ASP A 85 13.89 -20.34 12.36
C ASP A 85 14.44 -21.64 11.73
N GLU A 86 15.38 -21.49 10.82
CA GLU A 86 16.04 -22.61 10.13
C GLU A 86 16.80 -23.55 11.09
N ARG A 87 17.07 -23.11 12.32
CA ARG A 87 17.71 -23.94 13.35
C ARG A 87 16.70 -24.80 14.12
N CYS A 88 15.41 -24.48 14.00
CA CYS A 88 14.36 -25.24 14.65
C CYS A 88 13.98 -26.45 13.79
N ALA A 89 14.20 -27.66 14.34
CA ALA A 89 13.88 -28.94 13.68
C ALA A 89 12.39 -28.99 13.28
N ALA A 90 11.50 -28.44 14.10
CA ALA A 90 10.07 -28.44 13.83
C ALA A 90 9.73 -27.52 12.64
N PHE A 91 10.39 -26.36 12.49
CA PHE A 91 10.20 -25.49 11.32
C PHE A 91 10.70 -26.15 10.04
N THR A 92 11.88 -26.77 10.10
CA THR A 92 12.42 -27.54 8.95
C THR A 92 11.48 -28.67 8.54
N HIS A 93 10.92 -29.40 9.55
CA HIS A 93 9.95 -30.47 9.26
C HIS A 93 8.64 -29.91 8.67
N LEU A 94 8.16 -28.79 9.17
CA LEU A 94 7.01 -28.09 8.59
C LEU A 94 7.24 -27.74 7.11
N GLN A 95 8.41 -27.22 6.74
CA GLN A 95 8.76 -26.94 5.35
C GLN A 95 8.70 -28.20 4.48
N GLN A 96 9.23 -29.33 4.99
CA GLN A 96 9.16 -30.62 4.31
C GLN A 96 7.72 -31.14 4.16
N LEU A 97 6.84 -30.91 5.15
CA LEU A 97 5.42 -31.27 5.07
C LEU A 97 4.72 -30.42 4.01
N CYS A 98 4.97 -29.12 3.95
CA CYS A 98 4.42 -28.24 2.93
C CYS A 98 4.87 -28.64 1.52
N GLU A 99 6.14 -29.00 1.33
CA GLU A 99 6.65 -29.49 0.04
C GLU A 99 6.03 -30.85 -0.34
N LYS A 100 5.97 -31.80 0.61
CA LYS A 100 5.42 -33.15 0.39
C LYS A 100 3.93 -33.13 0.04
N HIS A 101 3.18 -32.20 0.61
CA HIS A 101 1.72 -32.09 0.45
C HIS A 101 1.32 -30.74 -0.19
N ALA A 102 2.07 -30.31 -1.22
CA ALA A 102 1.90 -29.00 -1.85
C ALA A 102 0.47 -28.70 -2.34
N ASP A 103 -0.28 -29.74 -2.74
CA ASP A 103 -1.69 -29.59 -3.16
C ASP A 103 -2.67 -29.43 -1.99
N THR A 104 -2.20 -29.54 -0.74
CA THR A 104 -3.02 -29.49 0.47
C THR A 104 -2.77 -28.22 1.28
N PHE A 105 -1.55 -27.69 1.20
CA PHE A 105 -1.14 -26.49 1.93
C PHE A 105 -1.34 -25.25 1.06
N ASP A 106 -2.34 -24.43 1.39
CA ASP A 106 -2.70 -23.22 0.63
C ASP A 106 -1.74 -22.03 0.86
N TYR A 107 -0.96 -22.08 1.94
CA TYR A 107 -0.06 -21.00 2.36
C TYR A 107 1.39 -21.50 2.44
N GLU A 108 2.34 -20.54 2.42
CA GLU A 108 3.75 -20.79 2.71
C GLU A 108 3.95 -21.26 4.17
N ALA A 109 5.04 -21.99 4.43
CA ALA A 109 5.31 -22.61 5.73
C ALA A 109 5.29 -21.62 6.91
N LEU A 110 5.72 -20.37 6.69
CA LEU A 110 5.75 -19.35 7.74
C LEU A 110 4.36 -19.03 8.32
N TRP A 111 3.31 -19.07 7.52
CA TRP A 111 1.93 -18.83 7.98
C TRP A 111 1.47 -19.92 8.98
N TYR A 112 1.75 -21.18 8.66
CA TYR A 112 1.46 -22.28 9.54
C TYR A 112 2.37 -22.29 10.78
N TRP A 113 3.63 -21.84 10.61
CA TRP A 113 4.55 -21.66 11.71
C TRP A 113 4.03 -20.62 12.71
N CYS A 114 3.47 -19.53 12.24
CA CYS A 114 2.83 -18.53 13.09
C CYS A 114 1.70 -19.14 13.93
N ALA A 115 0.86 -19.98 13.35
CA ALA A 115 -0.19 -20.66 14.09
C ALA A 115 0.38 -21.63 15.13
N LEU A 116 1.37 -22.44 14.77
CA LEU A 116 2.03 -23.39 15.69
C LEU A 116 2.74 -22.67 16.84
N ARG A 117 3.43 -21.55 16.57
CA ARG A 117 4.08 -20.70 17.58
C ARG A 117 3.08 -19.99 18.50
N SER A 118 1.81 -20.03 18.16
CA SER A 118 0.71 -19.48 18.98
C SER A 118 0.04 -20.52 19.89
N LEU A 119 0.50 -21.78 19.85
CA LEU A 119 0.00 -22.84 20.72
C LEU A 119 0.57 -22.71 22.15
N THR A 120 -0.27 -23.04 23.14
CA THR A 120 0.10 -23.01 24.56
C THR A 120 0.94 -24.23 24.96
N GLN A 121 1.61 -24.15 26.13
CA GLN A 121 2.36 -25.27 26.69
C GLN A 121 1.53 -26.55 26.84
N GLU A 122 0.25 -26.43 27.19
CA GLU A 122 -0.64 -27.57 27.30
C GLU A 122 -0.88 -28.24 25.96
N GLN A 123 -1.11 -27.49 24.91
CA GLN A 123 -1.31 -27.98 23.53
C GLN A 123 -0.03 -28.59 22.93
N LEU A 124 1.13 -28.19 23.43
CA LEU A 124 2.42 -28.71 22.98
C LEU A 124 2.97 -29.86 23.87
N ARG A 125 2.20 -30.33 24.87
CA ARG A 125 2.66 -31.37 25.82
C ARG A 125 3.14 -32.64 25.12
N ASP A 126 2.46 -33.06 24.06
CA ASP A 126 2.73 -34.23 23.28
C ASP A 126 3.38 -33.92 21.92
N ALA A 127 3.99 -32.74 21.78
CA ALA A 127 4.65 -32.35 20.55
C ALA A 127 5.77 -33.34 20.18
N LYS A 128 5.75 -33.82 18.93
CA LYS A 128 6.71 -34.83 18.46
C LYS A 128 8.13 -34.27 18.29
N MET A 129 8.24 -32.95 18.17
CA MET A 129 9.51 -32.26 18.05
C MET A 129 9.57 -31.10 19.05
N GLY A 130 10.72 -30.96 19.72
CA GLY A 130 10.99 -29.82 20.59
C GLY A 130 11.63 -28.64 19.84
N GLY A 131 11.97 -27.60 20.60
CA GLY A 131 12.79 -26.49 20.09
C GLY A 131 12.02 -25.20 19.83
N TRP A 132 10.71 -25.17 20.04
CA TRP A 132 9.95 -23.92 20.00
C TRP A 132 9.38 -23.55 21.37
N ALA A 133 9.30 -22.24 21.64
CA ALA A 133 8.67 -21.73 22.85
C ALA A 133 7.14 -21.67 22.64
N PRO A 134 6.32 -22.11 23.61
CA PRO A 134 4.88 -21.95 23.58
C PRO A 134 4.47 -20.48 23.73
N ALA A 135 3.27 -20.16 23.27
CA ALA A 135 2.65 -18.88 23.60
C ALA A 135 2.05 -18.90 25.02
N GLU A 136 2.04 -17.75 25.67
CA GLU A 136 1.31 -17.59 26.92
C GLU A 136 -0.21 -17.73 26.66
N PRO A 137 -0.98 -18.35 27.58
CA PRO A 137 -2.43 -18.50 27.41
C PRO A 137 -3.18 -17.21 27.14
N THR A 138 -2.75 -16.10 27.77
CA THR A 138 -3.31 -14.75 27.53
C THR A 138 -3.02 -14.23 26.13
N THR A 139 -1.81 -14.49 25.59
CA THR A 139 -1.44 -14.15 24.21
C THR A 139 -2.32 -14.91 23.23
N GLN A 140 -2.47 -16.23 23.38
CA GLN A 140 -3.34 -17.02 22.52
C GLN A 140 -4.81 -16.58 22.63
N HIS A 141 -5.30 -16.30 23.83
CA HIS A 141 -6.65 -15.76 24.03
C HIS A 141 -6.87 -14.47 23.24
N ASN A 142 -5.94 -13.51 23.34
CA ASN A 142 -6.02 -12.26 22.63
C ASN A 142 -5.91 -12.45 21.09
N LEU A 143 -5.07 -13.37 20.60
CA LEU A 143 -5.01 -13.72 19.19
C LEU A 143 -6.36 -14.25 18.68
N LEU A 144 -7.01 -15.14 19.42
CA LEU A 144 -8.32 -15.71 19.06
C LEU A 144 -9.49 -14.70 19.14
N LEU A 145 -9.28 -13.53 19.76
CA LEU A 145 -10.21 -12.41 19.68
C LEU A 145 -10.07 -11.60 18.39
N LEU A 146 -8.96 -11.73 17.65
CA LEU A 146 -8.79 -11.04 16.37
C LEU A 146 -9.75 -11.61 15.31
N HIS A 147 -9.89 -10.90 14.20
CA HIS A 147 -10.78 -11.32 13.13
C HIS A 147 -10.28 -12.63 12.49
N HIS A 148 -11.18 -13.56 12.32
CA HIS A 148 -10.96 -14.79 11.55
C HIS A 148 -12.31 -15.25 10.95
N ASP A 149 -12.24 -16.01 9.86
CA ASP A 149 -13.45 -16.59 9.28
C ASP A 149 -14.04 -17.64 10.22
N LYS A 150 -15.35 -17.84 10.13
CA LYS A 150 -16.01 -18.96 10.83
C LYS A 150 -15.52 -20.27 10.21
N VAL A 151 -14.85 -21.07 11.00
CA VAL A 151 -14.37 -22.39 10.61
C VAL A 151 -15.20 -23.45 11.34
N ALA A 152 -16.01 -24.19 10.58
CA ALA A 152 -16.80 -25.31 11.12
C ALA A 152 -15.97 -26.58 11.24
N GLU A 153 -15.10 -26.84 10.24
CA GLU A 153 -14.23 -28.02 10.18
C GLU A 153 -12.79 -27.58 9.82
N PRO A 154 -11.77 -28.25 10.38
CA PRO A 154 -10.38 -27.92 10.07
C PRO A 154 -10.04 -28.35 8.63
N SER A 155 -9.10 -27.64 8.01
CA SER A 155 -8.50 -28.05 6.75
C SER A 155 -7.68 -29.35 6.90
N SER A 156 -7.42 -30.02 5.77
CA SER A 156 -6.51 -31.16 5.74
C SER A 156 -5.10 -30.76 6.19
N ALA A 157 -4.65 -29.54 5.86
CA ALA A 157 -3.37 -29.01 6.31
C ALA A 157 -3.31 -28.92 7.85
N ALA A 158 -4.32 -28.33 8.49
CA ALA A 158 -4.40 -28.24 9.95
C ALA A 158 -4.44 -29.61 10.63
N THR A 159 -5.10 -30.59 10.01
CA THR A 159 -5.12 -31.98 10.50
C THR A 159 -3.74 -32.64 10.44
N ILE A 160 -3.04 -32.51 9.32
CA ILE A 160 -1.66 -33.00 9.16
C ILE A 160 -0.73 -32.35 10.20
N LEU A 161 -0.85 -31.03 10.40
CA LEU A 161 -0.02 -30.29 11.35
C LEU A 161 -0.26 -30.76 12.81
N ALA A 162 -1.51 -30.99 13.18
CA ALA A 162 -1.83 -31.55 14.47
C ALA A 162 -1.19 -32.96 14.63
N GLU A 163 -1.41 -33.86 13.68
CA GLU A 163 -0.90 -35.24 13.73
C GLU A 163 0.63 -35.32 13.75
N GLU A 164 1.30 -34.50 12.91
CA GLU A 164 2.73 -34.59 12.69
C GLU A 164 3.58 -33.75 13.66
N LEU A 165 3.07 -32.62 14.15
CA LEU A 165 3.85 -31.68 14.95
C LEU A 165 3.28 -31.46 16.35
N ALA A 166 1.95 -31.32 16.50
CA ALA A 166 1.33 -30.94 17.77
C ALA A 166 0.09 -31.80 18.12
N PRO A 167 0.25 -33.10 18.45
CA PRO A 167 -0.89 -34.01 18.70
C PRO A 167 -1.80 -33.57 19.86
N GLY A 168 -1.30 -32.78 20.78
CA GLY A 168 -2.09 -32.21 21.89
C GLY A 168 -2.96 -31.03 21.50
N ALA A 169 -2.79 -30.48 20.30
CA ALA A 169 -3.59 -29.37 19.79
C ALA A 169 -4.75 -29.87 18.92
N SER A 170 -5.93 -29.28 19.08
CA SER A 170 -7.03 -29.53 18.15
C SER A 170 -6.71 -28.99 16.76
N PRO A 171 -6.93 -29.76 15.65
CA PRO A 171 -6.79 -29.25 14.30
C PRO A 171 -7.58 -27.96 14.06
N LEU A 172 -8.77 -27.85 14.65
CA LEU A 172 -9.60 -26.65 14.57
C LEU A 172 -8.94 -25.43 15.22
N ALA A 173 -8.19 -25.61 16.32
CA ALA A 173 -7.43 -24.52 16.95
C ALA A 173 -6.28 -24.04 16.04
N ILE A 174 -5.57 -24.98 15.39
CA ILE A 174 -4.50 -24.65 14.42
C ILE A 174 -5.10 -23.87 13.24
N GLU A 175 -6.22 -24.34 12.69
CA GLU A 175 -6.91 -23.68 11.58
C GLU A 175 -7.31 -22.24 11.93
N ARG A 176 -7.95 -22.03 13.08
CA ARG A 176 -8.35 -20.71 13.55
C ARG A 176 -7.14 -19.77 13.74
N LEU A 177 -6.07 -20.27 14.34
CA LEU A 177 -4.85 -19.49 14.50
C LEU A 177 -4.20 -19.16 13.15
N THR A 178 -4.20 -20.07 12.18
CA THR A 178 -3.74 -19.79 10.82
C THR A 178 -4.55 -18.65 10.20
N GLN A 179 -5.87 -18.70 10.29
CA GLN A 179 -6.76 -17.63 9.79
C GLN A 179 -6.50 -16.30 10.49
N VAL A 180 -6.30 -16.31 11.82
CA VAL A 180 -5.95 -15.11 12.59
C VAL A 180 -4.70 -14.46 12.02
N TRP A 181 -3.64 -15.22 11.80
CA TRP A 181 -2.38 -14.67 11.29
C TRP A 181 -2.51 -14.16 9.86
N VAL A 182 -3.13 -14.91 8.96
CA VAL A 182 -3.33 -14.50 7.55
C VAL A 182 -4.07 -13.17 7.44
N LEU A 183 -5.07 -12.94 8.32
CA LEU A 183 -5.93 -11.76 8.23
C LEU A 183 -5.45 -10.54 9.03
N ASN A 184 -4.64 -10.74 10.10
CA ASN A 184 -4.29 -9.67 11.05
C ASN A 184 -2.79 -9.41 11.21
N CYS A 185 -1.92 -10.10 10.48
CA CYS A 185 -0.49 -9.88 10.64
C CYS A 185 0.00 -8.59 9.97
N PHE A 186 1.12 -8.14 10.47
CA PHE A 186 1.96 -7.09 9.93
C PHE A 186 3.34 -7.66 9.62
N GLU A 187 3.97 -7.26 8.53
CA GLU A 187 5.35 -7.61 8.24
C GLU A 187 6.26 -7.06 9.34
N TYR A 188 7.14 -7.92 9.86
CA TYR A 188 8.05 -7.55 10.94
C TYR A 188 9.50 -7.45 10.47
N SER A 189 9.96 -8.40 9.68
CA SER A 189 11.33 -8.47 9.17
C SER A 189 11.41 -9.22 7.85
N ASP A 190 12.40 -8.86 7.02
CA ASP A 190 12.67 -9.51 5.73
C ASP A 190 13.70 -10.64 5.84
N ASN A 191 14.59 -10.59 6.85
CA ASN A 191 15.65 -11.60 7.03
C ASN A 191 16.06 -11.71 8.52
N PRO A 192 15.69 -12.80 9.23
CA PRO A 192 14.74 -13.80 8.74
C PRO A 192 13.37 -13.21 8.50
N GLN A 193 12.59 -13.81 7.55
CA GLN A 193 11.24 -13.36 7.30
C GLN A 193 10.39 -13.55 8.56
N GLY A 194 9.55 -12.58 8.87
CA GLY A 194 8.75 -12.63 10.08
C GLY A 194 7.52 -11.75 10.04
N TYR A 195 6.54 -12.15 10.84
CA TYR A 195 5.29 -11.43 11.04
C TYR A 195 5.08 -11.10 12.51
N SER A 196 4.34 -10.03 12.74
CA SER A 196 3.87 -9.61 14.07
C SER A 196 2.37 -9.38 14.07
N THR A 197 1.76 -9.47 15.24
CA THR A 197 0.37 -9.06 15.48
C THR A 197 0.35 -8.03 16.59
N TYR A 198 -0.60 -7.09 16.51
CA TYR A 198 -0.85 -6.08 17.53
C TYR A 198 -2.32 -6.20 17.96
N PHE A 199 -2.57 -6.29 19.26
CA PHE A 199 -3.91 -6.63 19.72
C PHE A 199 -4.92 -5.52 19.41
N PHE A 200 -4.62 -4.30 19.85
CA PHE A 200 -5.54 -3.19 19.73
C PHE A 200 -5.59 -2.64 18.31
N SER A 201 -4.43 -2.50 17.66
CA SER A 201 -4.31 -1.99 16.29
C SER A 201 -4.97 -2.89 15.25
N SER A 202 -5.12 -4.19 15.51
CA SER A 202 -5.81 -5.12 14.60
C SER A 202 -7.33 -4.88 14.49
N PHE A 203 -7.93 -4.09 15.39
CA PHE A 203 -9.35 -3.74 15.29
C PHE A 203 -9.61 -2.45 14.48
N MET A 204 -8.59 -1.83 13.90
CA MET A 204 -8.78 -0.72 12.98
C MET A 204 -9.29 -1.21 11.63
N SER A 205 -10.37 -0.62 11.14
CA SER A 205 -10.94 -0.96 9.84
C SER A 205 -10.16 -0.33 8.68
N HIS A 206 -10.41 -0.84 7.47
CA HIS A 206 -9.84 -0.27 6.26
C HIS A 206 -10.66 0.88 5.70
N SER A 207 -9.96 1.91 5.20
CA SER A 207 -10.48 2.89 4.26
C SER A 207 -9.47 3.17 3.16
N CYS A 208 -9.92 3.34 1.89
CA CYS A 208 -9.08 3.86 0.82
C CYS A 208 -8.83 5.38 0.94
N TRP A 209 -9.46 6.02 1.92
CA TRP A 209 -9.20 7.39 2.35
C TRP A 209 -9.10 7.42 3.87
N PRO A 210 -8.04 6.78 4.42
CA PRO A 210 -7.88 6.59 5.85
C PRO A 210 -7.67 7.92 6.56
N ASN A 211 -8.06 7.98 7.84
CA ASN A 211 -7.77 9.11 8.71
C ASN A 211 -6.59 8.86 9.65
N ALA A 212 -6.03 7.65 9.63
CA ALA A 212 -4.83 7.30 10.37
C ALA A 212 -3.81 6.58 9.47
N VAL A 213 -2.55 6.62 9.85
CA VAL A 213 -1.42 5.95 9.22
C VAL A 213 -0.52 5.38 10.31
N TRP A 214 0.13 4.28 10.02
CA TRP A 214 1.03 3.64 10.97
C TRP A 214 2.45 3.46 10.41
N HIS A 215 3.41 3.35 11.31
CA HIS A 215 4.79 2.98 11.03
C HIS A 215 5.38 2.24 12.22
N TYR A 216 6.57 1.70 12.06
CA TYR A 216 7.30 1.10 13.18
C TYR A 216 8.33 2.05 13.77
N THR A 217 8.50 1.94 15.11
CA THR A 217 9.66 2.45 15.82
C THR A 217 10.22 1.28 16.63
N GLY A 218 11.33 0.69 16.16
CA GLY A 218 11.74 -0.62 16.62
C GLY A 218 10.70 -1.69 16.29
N ALA A 219 10.20 -2.39 17.29
CA ALA A 219 9.10 -3.35 17.15
C ALA A 219 7.72 -2.72 17.37
N ASP A 220 7.65 -1.51 17.92
CA ASP A 220 6.39 -0.88 18.28
C ASP A 220 5.66 -0.34 17.05
N HIS A 221 4.36 -0.54 17.01
CA HIS A 221 3.44 0.02 16.03
C HIS A 221 2.99 1.41 16.50
N VAL A 222 3.37 2.44 15.75
CA VAL A 222 3.02 3.83 16.02
C VAL A 222 1.91 4.27 15.09
N LEU A 223 0.76 4.61 15.64
CA LEU A 223 -0.39 5.12 14.89
C LEU A 223 -0.44 6.64 14.96
N ARG A 224 -0.56 7.31 13.80
CA ARG A 224 -0.68 8.77 13.68
C ARG A 224 -1.94 9.18 12.94
N ALA A 225 -2.50 10.32 13.32
CA ALA A 225 -3.59 10.95 12.58
C ALA A 225 -3.08 11.49 11.23
N ARG A 226 -3.59 10.94 10.13
CA ARG A 226 -3.28 11.37 8.76
C ARG A 226 -4.05 12.63 8.35
N ARG A 227 -5.12 12.91 9.03
CA ARG A 227 -5.95 14.14 9.00
C ARG A 227 -6.57 14.34 10.36
N ALA A 228 -7.15 15.49 10.62
CA ALA A 228 -7.85 15.72 11.89
C ALA A 228 -8.96 14.68 12.09
N ILE A 229 -9.03 14.11 13.29
CA ILE A 229 -10.02 13.10 13.72
C ILE A 229 -10.80 13.70 14.89
N LYS A 230 -12.11 13.63 14.85
CA LYS A 230 -12.97 14.09 15.94
C LYS A 230 -13.32 12.96 16.89
N ALA A 231 -13.59 13.30 18.15
CA ALA A 231 -14.15 12.36 19.11
C ALA A 231 -15.43 11.73 18.54
N GLY A 232 -15.49 10.40 18.58
CA GLY A 232 -16.59 9.61 18.01
C GLY A 232 -16.37 9.15 16.56
N ASP A 233 -15.41 9.71 15.81
CA ASP A 233 -15.07 9.24 14.47
C ASP A 233 -14.47 7.83 14.52
N GLU A 234 -14.81 6.99 13.55
CA GLU A 234 -14.14 5.70 13.32
C GLU A 234 -12.69 5.95 12.90
N VAL A 235 -11.73 5.24 13.51
CA VAL A 235 -10.32 5.31 13.15
C VAL A 235 -10.00 4.22 12.13
N CYS A 236 -9.65 4.65 10.93
CA CYS A 236 -9.38 3.78 9.79
C CYS A 236 -7.94 3.92 9.32
N ILE A 237 -7.33 2.79 8.98
CA ILE A 237 -6.02 2.71 8.30
C ILE A 237 -6.19 2.20 6.87
N SER A 238 -5.12 2.22 6.08
CA SER A 238 -5.09 1.51 4.81
C SER A 238 -4.50 0.11 5.00
N TYR A 239 -5.19 -0.93 4.48
CA TYR A 239 -4.63 -2.27 4.31
C TYR A 239 -3.87 -2.41 2.99
N LEU A 240 -4.00 -1.41 2.10
CA LEU A 240 -3.22 -1.29 0.87
C LEU A 240 -1.97 -0.45 1.14
N PRO A 241 -0.88 -0.72 0.42
CA PRO A 241 0.30 0.15 0.46
C PRO A 241 -0.03 1.53 -0.13
N GLU A 242 0.79 2.54 0.16
CA GLU A 242 0.56 3.92 -0.29
C GLU A 242 0.38 4.03 -1.82
N HIS A 243 1.16 3.27 -2.60
CA HIS A 243 0.99 3.22 -4.06
C HIS A 243 -0.30 2.50 -4.48
N GLY A 244 -0.76 1.51 -3.71
CA GLY A 244 -2.04 0.83 -3.91
C GLY A 244 -3.22 1.78 -3.76
N LEU A 245 -3.11 2.78 -2.89
CA LEU A 245 -4.13 3.83 -2.76
C LEU A 245 -4.27 4.70 -4.01
N MET A 246 -3.25 4.76 -4.87
CA MET A 246 -3.32 5.48 -6.15
C MET A 246 -4.05 4.72 -7.24
N GLN A 247 -4.30 3.42 -7.06
CA GLN A 247 -4.99 2.57 -8.03
C GLN A 247 -6.47 2.94 -8.21
N SER A 248 -7.07 2.48 -9.30
CA SER A 248 -8.50 2.63 -9.55
C SER A 248 -9.36 1.85 -8.54
N ALA A 249 -10.60 2.25 -8.34
CA ALA A 249 -11.49 1.61 -7.38
C ALA A 249 -11.67 0.10 -7.60
N PRO A 250 -11.82 -0.41 -8.84
CA PRO A 250 -11.88 -1.86 -9.07
C PRO A 250 -10.60 -2.59 -8.63
N VAL A 251 -9.43 -2.03 -8.94
CA VAL A 251 -8.14 -2.65 -8.58
C VAL A 251 -7.97 -2.71 -7.07
N ARG A 252 -8.24 -1.60 -6.36
CA ARG A 252 -8.18 -1.57 -4.90
C ARG A 252 -9.12 -2.59 -4.25
N ARG A 253 -10.35 -2.68 -4.75
CA ARG A 253 -11.34 -3.63 -4.22
C ARG A 253 -10.96 -5.08 -4.46
N ASN A 254 -10.44 -5.41 -5.64
CA ASN A 254 -9.99 -6.76 -5.94
C ASN A 254 -8.84 -7.17 -5.02
N GLU A 255 -7.83 -6.31 -4.83
CA GLU A 255 -6.71 -6.57 -3.95
C GLU A 255 -7.17 -6.79 -2.49
N LEU A 256 -8.12 -5.99 -2.01
CA LEU A 256 -8.70 -6.18 -0.67
C LEU A 256 -9.54 -7.45 -0.56
N HIS A 257 -10.29 -7.80 -1.60
CA HIS A 257 -11.04 -9.05 -1.62
C HIS A 257 -10.10 -10.27 -1.61
N ASP A 258 -9.08 -10.26 -2.44
CA ASP A 258 -8.14 -11.38 -2.58
C ASP A 258 -7.29 -11.58 -1.32
N THR A 259 -6.91 -10.49 -0.65
CA THR A 259 -6.01 -10.54 0.52
C THR A 259 -6.73 -10.48 1.85
N LYS A 260 -7.91 -9.83 1.93
CA LYS A 260 -8.65 -9.56 3.18
C LYS A 260 -10.12 -9.99 3.12
N ARG A 261 -10.56 -10.59 2.02
CA ARG A 261 -11.88 -11.24 1.81
C ARG A 261 -13.09 -10.33 1.96
N PHE A 262 -12.96 -9.02 1.67
CA PHE A 262 -14.10 -8.10 1.65
C PHE A 262 -14.06 -7.13 0.47
N TRP A 263 -15.26 -6.64 0.08
CA TRP A 263 -15.43 -5.60 -0.93
C TRP A 263 -15.53 -4.24 -0.25
N CYS A 264 -14.53 -3.39 -0.46
CA CYS A 264 -14.48 -2.07 0.17
C CYS A 264 -15.64 -1.18 -0.28
N SER A 265 -16.38 -0.64 0.70
CA SER A 265 -17.47 0.32 0.54
C SER A 265 -17.18 1.68 1.20
N CYS A 266 -15.90 2.04 1.40
CA CYS A 266 -15.52 3.33 1.97
C CYS A 266 -15.95 4.50 1.06
N GLU A 267 -16.00 5.71 1.62
CA GLU A 267 -16.38 6.95 0.94
C GLU A 267 -15.70 7.13 -0.43
N ARG A 268 -14.40 6.84 -0.55
CA ARG A 268 -13.68 6.97 -1.82
C ARG A 268 -14.08 5.89 -2.83
N CYS A 269 -14.46 4.71 -2.38
CA CYS A 269 -14.87 3.62 -3.25
C CYS A 269 -16.34 3.70 -3.68
N THR A 270 -17.19 4.39 -2.93
CA THR A 270 -18.62 4.63 -3.25
C THR A 270 -18.88 6.04 -3.79
N GLY A 271 -17.84 6.88 -3.87
CA GLY A 271 -17.95 8.20 -4.46
C GLY A 271 -18.37 8.13 -5.94
N PRO A 272 -18.95 9.22 -6.49
CA PRO A 272 -19.54 9.19 -7.83
C PRO A 272 -18.52 9.03 -8.94
N GLN A 273 -17.26 9.33 -8.69
CA GLN A 273 -16.17 9.35 -9.67
C GLN A 273 -14.90 8.73 -9.13
N ASP A 274 -14.22 7.95 -9.96
CA ASP A 274 -12.88 7.43 -9.67
C ASP A 274 -11.81 8.43 -10.15
N LEU A 275 -11.28 9.22 -9.24
CA LEU A 275 -10.25 10.25 -9.51
C LEU A 275 -8.93 9.66 -10.04
N SER A 276 -8.71 8.37 -9.90
CA SER A 276 -7.55 7.66 -10.47
C SER A 276 -7.78 7.21 -11.91
N ARG A 277 -8.98 7.47 -12.49
CA ARG A 277 -9.37 6.97 -13.80
C ARG A 277 -10.08 8.04 -14.64
N GLY A 278 -9.33 9.12 -14.93
CA GLY A 278 -9.79 10.28 -15.71
C GLY A 278 -9.22 10.30 -17.14
N PHE A 279 -10.10 10.52 -18.10
CA PHE A 279 -9.84 10.54 -19.54
C PHE A 279 -9.92 11.95 -20.11
N VAL A 280 -9.23 12.18 -21.22
CA VAL A 280 -9.41 13.40 -22.04
C VAL A 280 -10.79 13.34 -22.68
N CYS A 281 -11.54 14.45 -22.59
CA CYS A 281 -12.85 14.52 -23.22
C CYS A 281 -12.72 14.43 -24.74
N PRO A 282 -13.39 13.46 -25.40
CA PRO A 282 -13.30 13.31 -26.86
C PRO A 282 -14.03 14.40 -27.65
N ARG A 283 -14.81 15.25 -26.97
CA ARG A 283 -15.58 16.35 -27.58
C ARG A 283 -14.78 17.64 -27.65
N CYS A 284 -14.30 18.11 -26.50
CA CYS A 284 -13.57 19.37 -26.41
C CYS A 284 -12.04 19.22 -26.36
N SER A 285 -11.54 18.03 -26.10
CA SER A 285 -10.10 17.70 -25.95
C SER A 285 -9.38 18.48 -24.81
N GLU A 286 -10.09 19.25 -24.00
CA GLU A 286 -9.55 20.09 -22.92
C GLU A 286 -10.01 19.60 -21.54
N GLY A 287 -11.26 19.16 -21.43
CA GLY A 287 -11.85 18.72 -20.17
C GLY A 287 -11.51 17.29 -19.80
N LYS A 288 -11.78 16.97 -18.53
CA LYS A 288 -11.61 15.63 -17.98
C LYS A 288 -12.96 14.93 -17.85
N VAL A 289 -12.97 13.65 -18.12
CA VAL A 289 -14.10 12.75 -17.87
C VAL A 289 -13.64 11.64 -16.96
N PHE A 290 -14.25 11.51 -15.79
CA PHE A 290 -13.92 10.47 -14.83
C PHE A 290 -14.88 9.30 -14.95
N ALA A 291 -14.33 8.07 -14.84
CA ALA A 291 -15.15 6.88 -14.75
C ALA A 291 -15.98 6.91 -13.46
N HIS A 292 -17.22 6.41 -13.54
CA HIS A 292 -18.03 6.14 -12.35
C HIS A 292 -17.42 4.98 -11.56
N THR A 293 -17.48 5.06 -10.23
CA THR A 293 -17.10 3.92 -9.40
C THR A 293 -18.17 2.82 -9.54
N PRO A 294 -17.75 1.56 -9.76
CA PRO A 294 -18.71 0.46 -9.85
C PRO A 294 -19.26 0.11 -8.47
N GLU A 295 -20.39 -0.58 -8.44
CA GLU A 295 -20.89 -1.22 -7.21
C GLU A 295 -19.84 -2.21 -6.66
N PRO A 296 -19.79 -2.41 -5.31
CA PRO A 296 -18.93 -3.41 -4.71
C PRO A 296 -19.26 -4.82 -5.22
N GLY A 297 -18.23 -5.55 -5.66
CA GLY A 297 -18.42 -6.90 -6.20
C GLY A 297 -17.20 -7.38 -6.98
N PRO A 298 -17.22 -8.63 -7.46
CA PRO A 298 -16.12 -9.21 -8.22
C PRO A 298 -15.77 -8.38 -9.45
N ALA A 299 -14.49 -8.44 -9.83
CA ALA A 299 -13.99 -7.77 -11.02
C ALA A 299 -14.82 -8.12 -12.23
N GLN A 300 -15.20 -7.09 -12.93
CA GLN A 300 -16.12 -7.18 -14.04
C GLN A 300 -15.32 -7.21 -15.33
N ASP A 301 -15.85 -7.87 -16.32
CA ASP A 301 -15.23 -8.01 -17.64
C ASP A 301 -15.09 -6.65 -18.39
N ASP A 302 -14.47 -6.69 -19.55
CA ASP A 302 -14.19 -5.49 -20.37
C ASP A 302 -15.46 -4.70 -20.76
N THR A 303 -16.64 -5.34 -20.79
CA THR A 303 -17.90 -4.67 -21.11
C THR A 303 -18.30 -3.69 -20.03
N LEU A 304 -17.90 -3.94 -18.81
CA LEU A 304 -18.18 -3.11 -17.65
C LEU A 304 -17.22 -1.93 -17.50
N LEU A 305 -15.98 -2.04 -18.00
CA LEU A 305 -15.09 -0.88 -18.11
C LEU A 305 -15.73 0.23 -18.98
N ALA A 306 -16.35 -0.13 -20.07
CA ALA A 306 -17.09 0.82 -20.92
C ALA A 306 -18.35 1.35 -20.22
N ALA A 307 -19.09 0.48 -19.50
CA ALA A 307 -20.30 0.88 -18.78
C ALA A 307 -20.03 1.95 -17.73
N GLN A 308 -18.87 1.91 -17.06
CA GLN A 308 -18.46 2.92 -16.08
C GLN A 308 -18.19 4.31 -16.69
N LEU A 309 -18.02 4.40 -18.00
CA LEU A 309 -17.79 5.65 -18.72
C LEU A 309 -19.06 6.21 -19.37
N VAL A 310 -20.09 5.39 -19.61
CA VAL A 310 -21.34 5.84 -20.24
C VAL A 310 -22.03 6.88 -19.37
N GLY A 311 -22.34 8.04 -19.94
CA GLY A 311 -23.00 9.13 -19.22
C GLY A 311 -22.08 9.96 -18.32
N ALA A 312 -20.79 9.62 -18.21
CA ALA A 312 -19.82 10.42 -17.46
C ALA A 312 -19.69 11.83 -18.10
N VAL A 313 -19.77 12.85 -17.28
CA VAL A 313 -19.85 14.26 -17.73
C VAL A 313 -18.48 14.90 -17.77
N CYS A 314 -18.19 15.65 -18.84
CA CYS A 314 -16.96 16.42 -18.99
C CYS A 314 -16.92 17.62 -18.04
N SER A 315 -15.81 17.81 -17.34
CA SER A 315 -15.60 18.94 -16.40
C SER A 315 -15.60 20.33 -17.06
N THR A 316 -15.37 20.43 -18.38
CA THR A 316 -15.22 21.69 -19.10
C THR A 316 -16.41 21.99 -20.02
N CYS A 317 -16.80 21.06 -20.91
CA CYS A 317 -17.89 21.32 -21.84
C CYS A 317 -19.26 20.85 -21.35
N GLY A 318 -19.35 20.12 -20.23
CA GLY A 318 -20.60 19.63 -19.67
C GLY A 318 -21.26 18.48 -20.45
N GLU A 319 -20.67 18.05 -21.57
CA GLU A 319 -21.22 16.96 -22.40
C GLU A 319 -21.01 15.61 -21.75
N ALA A 320 -22.03 14.75 -21.81
CA ALA A 320 -21.99 13.39 -21.33
C ALA A 320 -21.38 12.45 -22.39
N LEU A 321 -20.58 11.49 -21.97
CA LEU A 321 -20.02 10.48 -22.88
C LEU A 321 -21.09 9.59 -23.50
N SER A 322 -21.06 9.47 -24.82
CA SER A 322 -21.86 8.49 -25.54
C SER A 322 -21.36 7.05 -25.30
N LYS A 323 -22.23 6.06 -25.48
CA LYS A 323 -21.85 4.64 -25.45
C LYS A 323 -20.71 4.32 -26.43
N LYS A 324 -20.71 4.95 -27.63
CA LYS A 324 -19.64 4.77 -28.63
C LYS A 324 -18.29 5.30 -28.13
N ASP A 325 -18.27 6.48 -27.53
CA ASP A 325 -17.04 7.06 -26.98
C ASP A 325 -16.53 6.27 -25.77
N ALA A 326 -17.44 5.81 -24.90
CA ALA A 326 -17.11 4.97 -23.75
C ALA A 326 -16.43 3.66 -24.17
N VAL A 327 -16.98 2.94 -25.16
CA VAL A 327 -16.38 1.71 -25.70
C VAL A 327 -15.01 1.99 -26.32
N ARG A 328 -14.86 3.11 -27.05
CA ARG A 328 -13.59 3.50 -27.65
C ARG A 328 -12.52 3.77 -26.59
N LEU A 329 -12.85 4.55 -25.55
CA LEU A 329 -11.91 4.88 -24.46
C LEU A 329 -11.52 3.64 -23.65
N ALA A 330 -12.46 2.78 -23.29
CA ALA A 330 -12.18 1.52 -22.62
C ALA A 330 -11.26 0.60 -23.45
N GLY A 331 -11.48 0.53 -24.76
CA GLY A 331 -10.59 -0.21 -25.67
C GLY A 331 -9.18 0.40 -25.77
N GLN A 332 -9.04 1.72 -25.66
CA GLN A 332 -7.75 2.38 -25.60
C GLN A 332 -7.05 2.10 -24.26
N GLU A 333 -7.76 2.19 -23.15
CA GLU A 333 -7.27 1.87 -21.82
C GLU A 333 -6.67 0.45 -21.76
N LYS A 334 -7.40 -0.54 -22.28
CA LYS A 334 -6.94 -1.94 -22.36
C LYS A 334 -5.65 -2.08 -23.18
N ARG A 335 -5.54 -1.41 -24.31
CA ARG A 335 -4.33 -1.45 -25.16
C ARG A 335 -3.13 -0.83 -24.44
N ILE A 336 -3.33 0.33 -23.79
CA ILE A 336 -2.25 1.00 -23.05
C ILE A 336 -1.82 0.15 -21.85
N LYS A 337 -2.76 -0.45 -21.11
CA LYS A 337 -2.45 -1.39 -20.03
C LYS A 337 -1.55 -2.52 -20.51
N LYS A 338 -1.89 -3.15 -21.64
CA LYS A 338 -1.08 -4.22 -22.23
C LYS A 338 0.35 -3.73 -22.55
N THR A 339 0.50 -2.53 -23.11
CA THR A 339 1.82 -1.95 -23.39
C THR A 339 2.64 -1.75 -22.10
N ILE A 340 1.99 -1.28 -21.03
CA ILE A 340 2.64 -1.10 -19.71
C ILE A 340 3.07 -2.45 -19.14
N ASP A 341 2.18 -3.46 -19.19
CA ASP A 341 2.47 -4.81 -18.71
C ASP A 341 3.67 -5.43 -19.47
N GLU A 342 3.74 -5.25 -20.80
CA GLU A 342 4.86 -5.70 -21.65
C GLU A 342 6.18 -4.99 -21.30
N LEU A 343 6.16 -3.68 -21.06
CA LEU A 343 7.34 -2.91 -20.63
C LEU A 343 7.82 -3.37 -19.25
N THR A 344 6.87 -3.60 -18.33
CA THR A 344 7.18 -4.09 -16.98
C THR A 344 7.79 -5.49 -17.02
N ALA A 345 7.25 -6.38 -17.86
CA ALA A 345 7.74 -7.76 -18.01
C ALA A 345 9.18 -7.81 -18.58
N ARG A 346 9.59 -6.84 -19.41
CA ARG A 346 10.97 -6.72 -19.89
C ARG A 346 11.97 -6.43 -18.77
N GLY A 347 11.47 -6.12 -17.55
CA GLY A 347 12.30 -5.98 -16.37
C GLY A 347 13.26 -4.78 -16.44
N LEU A 348 12.75 -3.61 -16.80
CA LEU A 348 13.52 -2.36 -16.94
C LEU A 348 14.41 -2.03 -15.73
N ARG A 349 14.09 -2.57 -14.57
CA ARG A 349 14.88 -2.42 -13.32
C ARG A 349 15.79 -3.62 -13.01
N LYS A 350 15.81 -4.67 -13.85
CA LYS A 350 16.68 -5.85 -13.63
C LYS A 350 18.05 -5.63 -14.25
N LYS A 351 19.10 -5.99 -13.50
CA LYS A 351 20.49 -5.95 -14.00
C LYS A 351 20.62 -6.85 -15.25
N GLY A 352 21.01 -6.27 -16.39
CA GLY A 352 21.11 -6.98 -17.68
C GLY A 352 19.90 -6.87 -18.61
N SER A 353 18.83 -6.14 -18.24
CA SER A 353 17.71 -5.87 -19.14
C SER A 353 18.09 -4.88 -20.26
N THR A 354 17.54 -5.09 -21.46
CA THR A 354 17.72 -4.18 -22.60
C THR A 354 16.74 -3.02 -22.47
N LEU A 355 17.25 -1.81 -22.18
CA LEU A 355 16.41 -0.62 -22.13
C LEU A 355 15.76 -0.35 -23.51
N PRO A 356 14.49 0.07 -23.54
CA PRO A 356 13.81 0.48 -24.77
C PRO A 356 14.60 1.59 -25.50
N SER A 357 14.51 1.63 -26.81
CA SER A 357 15.05 2.73 -27.61
C SER A 357 14.29 4.04 -27.33
N ILE A 358 14.92 5.18 -27.60
CA ILE A 358 14.23 6.49 -27.47
C ILE A 358 12.97 6.55 -28.33
N LYS A 359 12.97 5.91 -29.50
CA LYS A 359 11.79 5.85 -30.37
C LYS A 359 10.63 5.07 -29.73
N GLU A 360 10.91 3.94 -29.08
CA GLU A 360 9.90 3.15 -28.36
C GLU A 360 9.36 3.92 -27.15
N ILE A 361 10.25 4.58 -26.39
CA ILE A 361 9.84 5.42 -25.25
C ILE A 361 8.90 6.54 -25.70
N HIS A 362 9.27 7.26 -26.74
CA HIS A 362 8.46 8.35 -27.28
C HIS A 362 7.12 7.87 -27.84
N ALA A 363 7.10 6.73 -28.53
CA ALA A 363 5.86 6.14 -29.03
C ALA A 363 4.91 5.73 -27.88
N ALA A 364 5.44 5.16 -26.81
CA ALA A 364 4.66 4.82 -25.62
C ALA A 364 4.08 6.09 -24.96
N GLU A 365 4.90 7.13 -24.78
CA GLU A 365 4.47 8.39 -24.19
C GLU A 365 3.36 9.06 -25.01
N THR A 366 3.54 9.19 -26.33
CA THR A 366 2.55 9.83 -27.21
C THR A 366 1.25 9.04 -27.34
N SER A 367 1.24 7.74 -27.04
CA SER A 367 0.02 6.93 -27.04
C SER A 367 -0.94 7.27 -25.89
N VAL A 368 -0.44 7.83 -24.80
CA VAL A 368 -1.18 8.10 -23.55
C VAL A 368 -1.80 9.49 -23.56
N GLU A 369 -1.09 10.49 -24.12
CA GLU A 369 -1.46 11.91 -24.06
C GLU A 369 -2.88 12.23 -24.59
N PRO A 370 -3.33 11.66 -25.71
CA PRO A 370 -4.68 11.96 -26.22
C PRO A 370 -5.79 11.18 -25.51
N VAL A 371 -5.46 10.28 -24.60
CA VAL A 371 -6.42 9.37 -23.95
C VAL A 371 -6.61 9.69 -22.48
N PHE A 372 -5.52 9.90 -21.75
CA PHE A 372 -5.54 10.04 -20.31
C PHE A 372 -5.24 11.47 -19.84
N ALA A 373 -6.17 12.03 -19.10
CA ALA A 373 -6.02 13.36 -18.47
C ALA A 373 -5.53 13.26 -17.00
N GLN A 374 -6.03 12.26 -16.28
CA GLN A 374 -5.68 12.00 -14.87
C GLN A 374 -5.89 10.53 -14.58
N HIS A 375 -4.92 9.69 -14.98
CA HIS A 375 -5.11 8.24 -14.99
C HIS A 375 -3.92 7.50 -14.40
N VAL A 376 -4.18 6.53 -13.53
CA VAL A 376 -3.12 5.74 -12.87
C VAL A 376 -2.23 5.00 -13.86
N LEU A 377 -2.76 4.52 -14.99
CA LEU A 377 -1.94 3.88 -16.03
C LEU A 377 -0.94 4.85 -16.66
N ALA A 378 -1.31 6.13 -16.78
CA ALA A 378 -0.37 7.15 -17.24
C ALA A 378 0.75 7.37 -16.21
N ASP A 379 0.44 7.43 -14.92
CA ASP A 379 1.43 7.57 -13.85
C ASP A 379 2.40 6.39 -13.84
N LEU A 380 1.92 5.15 -13.92
CA LEU A 380 2.75 3.94 -13.99
C LEU A 380 3.67 3.95 -15.22
N LEU A 381 3.17 4.39 -16.37
CA LEU A 381 3.97 4.51 -17.57
C LEU A 381 5.02 5.62 -17.43
N TRP A 382 4.64 6.79 -16.93
CA TRP A 382 5.59 7.92 -16.72
C TRP A 382 6.71 7.55 -15.76
N GLU A 383 6.44 6.75 -14.72
CA GLU A 383 7.48 6.25 -13.81
C GLU A 383 8.54 5.45 -14.58
N GLN A 384 8.09 4.47 -15.35
CA GLN A 384 8.99 3.59 -16.12
C GLN A 384 9.77 4.37 -17.19
N LEU A 385 9.10 5.27 -17.90
CA LEU A 385 9.73 6.10 -18.93
C LEU A 385 10.71 7.12 -18.34
N ALA A 386 10.41 7.70 -17.18
CA ALA A 386 11.32 8.59 -16.47
C ALA A 386 12.62 7.88 -16.09
N ASP A 387 12.54 6.64 -15.61
CA ASP A 387 13.72 5.80 -15.32
C ASP A 387 14.54 5.55 -16.61
N CYS A 388 13.87 5.26 -17.73
CA CYS A 388 14.53 5.07 -19.02
C CYS A 388 15.22 6.34 -19.54
N TYR A 389 14.56 7.51 -19.43
CA TYR A 389 15.16 8.79 -19.81
C TYR A 389 16.36 9.12 -18.91
N GLY A 390 16.25 8.89 -17.60
CA GLY A 390 17.34 9.08 -16.65
C GLY A 390 18.56 8.23 -16.99
N ALA A 391 18.37 6.92 -17.25
CA ALA A 391 19.43 6.02 -17.68
C ALA A 391 20.11 6.44 -19.01
N LYS A 392 19.37 7.11 -19.90
CA LYS A 392 19.86 7.67 -21.17
C LYS A 392 20.36 9.11 -21.05
N LYS A 393 20.45 9.66 -19.83
CA LYS A 393 20.89 11.05 -19.54
C LYS A 393 20.04 12.14 -20.22
N ARG A 394 18.75 11.87 -20.43
CA ARG A 394 17.77 12.80 -20.98
C ARG A 394 17.02 13.49 -19.84
N SER A 395 17.70 14.38 -19.13
CA SER A 395 17.23 14.99 -17.88
C SER A 395 15.96 15.84 -18.05
N GLN A 396 15.80 16.56 -19.15
CA GLN A 396 14.61 17.40 -19.37
C GLN A 396 13.35 16.54 -19.51
N GLU A 397 13.41 15.48 -20.31
CA GLU A 397 12.31 14.56 -20.54
C GLU A 397 11.97 13.80 -19.24
N GLN A 398 13.00 13.37 -18.50
CA GLN A 398 12.81 12.75 -17.20
C GLN A 398 12.04 13.67 -16.24
N ARG A 399 12.47 14.91 -16.06
CA ARG A 399 11.82 15.91 -15.19
C ARG A 399 10.40 16.17 -15.57
N ARG A 400 10.13 16.32 -16.88
CA ARG A 400 8.78 16.54 -17.39
C ARG A 400 7.83 15.42 -16.96
N LEU A 401 8.25 14.15 -17.05
CA LEU A 401 7.44 13.01 -16.64
C LEU A 401 7.26 12.94 -15.12
N LEU A 402 8.31 13.20 -14.35
CA LEU A 402 8.23 13.25 -12.89
C LEU A 402 7.31 14.37 -12.40
N ALA A 403 7.33 15.54 -13.03
CA ALA A 403 6.41 16.63 -12.73
C ALA A 403 4.94 16.24 -13.01
N ARG A 404 4.68 15.51 -14.11
CA ARG A 404 3.35 14.96 -14.41
C ARG A 404 2.89 13.96 -13.35
N ARG A 405 3.80 13.12 -12.84
CA ARG A 405 3.50 12.20 -11.72
C ARG A 405 3.10 12.96 -10.47
N CYS A 406 3.86 13.99 -10.08
CA CYS A 406 3.51 14.84 -8.92
C CYS A 406 2.11 15.45 -9.09
N ALA A 407 1.81 15.98 -10.28
CA ALA A 407 0.49 16.57 -10.57
C ALA A 407 -0.65 15.53 -10.49
N PHE A 408 -0.41 14.31 -11.01
CA PHE A 408 -1.37 13.20 -10.89
C PHE A 408 -1.62 12.84 -9.43
N HIS A 409 -0.56 12.63 -8.63
CA HIS A 409 -0.69 12.24 -7.23
C HIS A 409 -1.46 13.28 -6.42
N ALA A 410 -1.15 14.56 -6.60
CA ALA A 410 -1.86 15.66 -5.95
C ALA A 410 -3.37 15.72 -6.30
N ALA A 411 -3.70 15.40 -7.56
CA ALA A 411 -5.08 15.48 -8.05
C ALA A 411 -5.91 14.22 -7.78
N ALA A 412 -5.29 13.02 -7.81
CA ALA A 412 -5.98 11.74 -7.70
C ALA A 412 -6.25 11.32 -6.25
N TYR A 413 -5.52 11.88 -5.29
CA TYR A 413 -5.68 11.56 -3.88
C TYR A 413 -5.79 12.83 -3.04
N PRO A 414 -6.93 13.08 -2.39
CA PRO A 414 -7.10 14.24 -1.54
C PRO A 414 -6.39 14.04 -0.18
N GLY A 415 -5.40 14.89 0.11
CA GLY A 415 -4.68 14.88 1.39
C GLY A 415 -3.31 14.21 1.37
N LEU A 416 -2.81 13.85 2.55
CA LEU A 416 -1.47 13.28 2.70
C LEU A 416 -1.37 11.88 2.07
N ASN A 417 -0.36 11.67 1.24
CA ASN A 417 -0.04 10.38 0.62
C ASN A 417 1.46 10.21 0.45
N GLY A 418 2.00 9.07 0.91
CA GLY A 418 3.42 8.75 0.83
C GLY A 418 3.93 8.69 -0.61
N SER A 419 3.13 8.12 -1.54
CA SER A 419 3.52 8.07 -2.95
C SER A 419 3.66 9.46 -3.57
N HIS A 420 2.84 10.44 -3.14
CA HIS A 420 3.02 11.83 -3.57
C HIS A 420 4.35 12.40 -3.05
N ALA A 421 4.67 12.19 -1.77
CA ALA A 421 5.92 12.65 -1.20
C ALA A 421 7.15 12.05 -1.93
N TRP A 422 7.12 10.76 -2.24
CA TRP A 422 8.20 10.10 -2.99
C TRP A 422 8.27 10.57 -4.45
N ALA A 423 7.15 10.89 -5.09
CA ALA A 423 7.17 11.49 -6.43
C ALA A 423 7.80 12.89 -6.41
N LEU A 424 7.50 13.72 -5.41
CA LEU A 424 8.12 15.03 -5.19
C LEU A 424 9.62 14.88 -4.94
N GLU A 425 10.03 13.94 -4.10
CA GLU A 425 11.42 13.62 -3.81
C GLU A 425 12.18 13.22 -5.09
N ALA A 426 11.63 12.30 -5.88
CA ALA A 426 12.22 11.85 -7.14
C ALA A 426 12.36 13.00 -8.16
N CYS A 427 11.38 13.89 -8.23
CA CYS A 427 11.42 15.08 -9.07
C CYS A 427 12.56 16.02 -8.64
N GLY A 428 12.71 16.30 -7.35
CA GLY A 428 13.82 17.06 -6.79
C GLY A 428 15.18 16.40 -7.06
N ASP A 429 15.28 15.08 -6.90
CA ASP A 429 16.50 14.32 -7.19
C ASP A 429 16.93 14.50 -8.65
N SER A 430 15.99 14.46 -9.60
CA SER A 430 16.29 14.64 -11.02
C SER A 430 16.90 16.02 -11.36
N MET A 431 16.55 17.05 -10.58
CA MET A 431 17.12 18.39 -10.70
C MET A 431 18.53 18.44 -10.11
N MET A 432 18.74 17.83 -8.95
CA MET A 432 20.04 17.81 -8.28
C MET A 432 21.08 16.93 -8.96
N HIS A 433 20.68 15.87 -9.69
CA HIS A 433 21.61 15.02 -10.46
C HIS A 433 22.28 15.79 -11.61
N GLY A 434 21.60 16.75 -12.23
CA GLY A 434 22.16 17.63 -13.26
C GLY A 434 23.32 18.52 -12.75
N MET A 435 23.41 18.71 -11.43
CA MET A 435 24.41 19.56 -10.79
C MET A 435 25.68 18.82 -10.31
N ASN A 436 25.79 17.49 -10.50
CA ASN A 436 26.99 16.75 -10.11
C ASN A 436 28.12 16.98 -11.12
N PRO A 437 29.21 17.73 -10.78
CA PRO A 437 30.31 18.08 -11.71
C PRO A 437 31.04 16.86 -12.27
N LYS A 438 30.98 15.70 -11.57
CA LYS A 438 31.63 14.44 -12.00
C LYS A 438 30.80 13.67 -13.04
N ALA A 439 29.49 13.93 -13.13
CA ALA A 439 28.61 13.29 -14.11
C ALA A 439 28.52 14.04 -15.45
N TYR A 440 28.91 15.30 -15.48
CA TYR A 440 28.83 16.16 -16.68
C TYR A 440 30.24 16.49 -17.22
N LYS A 441 30.63 15.84 -18.31
CA LYS A 441 31.75 16.25 -19.19
C LYS A 441 31.26 17.26 -20.26
N GLY A 442 30.34 18.13 -19.97
CA GLY A 442 29.83 19.13 -20.88
C GLY A 442 29.51 20.43 -20.13
N ASP A 443 29.61 21.57 -20.84
CA ASP A 443 29.50 22.92 -20.31
C ASP A 443 28.49 23.10 -19.15
N VAL A 444 29.04 23.39 -17.96
CA VAL A 444 28.30 23.68 -16.73
C VAL A 444 27.53 25.04 -16.80
N LYS A 445 27.52 25.70 -17.95
CA LYS A 445 27.03 27.08 -18.13
C LYS A 445 25.52 27.24 -18.20
N ALA A 446 24.73 26.17 -18.11
CA ALA A 446 23.27 26.25 -18.19
C ALA A 446 22.51 25.38 -17.21
N ALA A 447 23.07 24.99 -16.06
CA ALA A 447 22.21 24.59 -14.92
C ALA A 447 21.47 25.87 -14.51
N ALA A 448 20.18 25.93 -14.80
CA ALA A 448 19.38 27.09 -14.45
C ALA A 448 19.55 27.36 -12.95
N LYS A 449 19.78 28.62 -12.57
CA LYS A 449 19.89 29.03 -11.15
C LYS A 449 18.70 28.56 -10.32
N ASP A 450 17.60 28.31 -10.98
CA ASP A 450 16.30 27.96 -10.40
C ASP A 450 16.17 26.46 -10.04
N GLU A 451 17.06 25.56 -10.54
CA GLU A 451 16.96 24.11 -10.27
C GLU A 451 17.11 23.73 -8.79
N PRO A 452 18.10 24.24 -8.02
CA PRO A 452 18.20 23.93 -6.59
C PRO A 452 17.10 24.55 -5.75
N GLU A 453 16.59 25.71 -6.16
CA GLU A 453 15.47 26.38 -5.46
C GLU A 453 14.18 25.55 -5.62
N GLU A 454 13.87 25.12 -6.85
CA GLU A 454 12.70 24.26 -7.09
C GLU A 454 12.88 22.88 -6.46
N ALA A 455 14.09 22.28 -6.50
CA ALA A 455 14.37 21.03 -5.78
C ALA A 455 14.13 21.20 -4.27
N LEU A 456 14.58 22.31 -3.69
CA LEU A 456 14.35 22.60 -2.26
C LEU A 456 12.86 22.75 -1.93
N ARG A 457 12.09 23.39 -2.79
CA ARG A 457 10.62 23.52 -2.63
C ARG A 457 9.96 22.14 -2.65
N LEU A 458 10.33 21.26 -3.61
CA LEU A 458 9.78 19.91 -3.74
C LEU A 458 10.16 19.03 -2.54
N TYR A 459 11.41 19.06 -2.10
CA TYR A 459 11.85 18.37 -0.89
C TYR A 459 11.16 18.90 0.37
N GLY A 460 10.93 20.22 0.45
CA GLY A 460 10.21 20.84 1.56
C GLY A 460 8.78 20.30 1.70
N GLU A 461 8.08 20.17 0.57
CA GLU A 461 6.72 19.60 0.57
C GLU A 461 6.74 18.09 0.85
N ALA A 462 7.66 17.32 0.27
CA ALA A 462 7.84 15.91 0.58
C ALA A 462 8.13 15.69 2.09
N ARG A 463 9.04 16.51 2.67
CA ARG A 463 9.32 16.49 4.09
C ARG A 463 8.07 16.76 4.93
N ARG A 464 7.29 17.78 4.58
CA ARG A 464 6.05 18.13 5.30
C ARG A 464 5.08 16.96 5.35
N ILE A 465 4.82 16.33 4.19
CA ILE A 465 3.92 15.16 4.10
C ILE A 465 4.45 14.00 4.96
N LEU A 466 5.73 13.63 4.78
CA LEU A 466 6.33 12.50 5.50
C LEU A 466 6.42 12.74 7.00
N THR A 467 6.70 13.99 7.44
CA THR A 467 6.73 14.34 8.87
C THR A 467 5.36 14.17 9.53
N LEU A 468 4.31 14.61 8.87
CA LEU A 468 2.93 14.43 9.37
C LEU A 468 2.54 12.95 9.44
N MET A 469 2.97 12.15 8.46
CA MET A 469 2.64 10.72 8.40
C MET A 469 3.46 9.88 9.36
N PHE A 470 4.77 10.14 9.50
CA PHE A 470 5.71 9.23 10.17
C PHE A 470 6.47 9.85 11.35
N GLY A 471 6.43 11.17 11.51
CA GLY A 471 7.19 11.88 12.54
C GLY A 471 8.61 12.28 12.10
N GLU A 472 9.18 13.27 12.78
CA GLU A 472 10.46 13.87 12.38
C GLU A 472 11.64 12.90 12.41
N GLU A 473 11.66 11.96 13.36
CA GLU A 473 12.78 11.03 13.58
C GLU A 473 12.78 9.84 12.60
N HIS A 474 11.69 9.66 11.82
CA HIS A 474 11.58 8.55 10.90
C HIS A 474 12.61 8.65 9.76
N GLU A 475 13.17 7.52 9.36
CA GLU A 475 14.26 7.45 8.36
C GLU A 475 13.90 8.13 7.03
N TYR A 476 12.64 8.01 6.56
CA TYR A 476 12.19 8.68 5.34
C TYR A 476 12.28 10.21 5.45
N VAL A 477 11.90 10.76 6.62
CA VAL A 477 11.99 12.20 6.87
C VAL A 477 13.44 12.63 6.92
N GLN A 478 14.28 11.89 7.65
CA GLN A 478 15.70 12.18 7.79
C GLN A 478 16.44 12.09 6.43
N GLN A 479 16.03 11.20 5.53
CA GLN A 479 16.56 11.15 4.17
C GLN A 479 16.26 12.44 3.41
N VAL A 480 15.01 12.91 3.44
CA VAL A 480 14.61 14.14 2.74
C VAL A 480 15.25 15.38 3.37
N VAL A 481 15.41 15.42 4.70
CA VAL A 481 16.16 16.49 5.40
C VAL A 481 17.59 16.61 4.85
N ARG A 482 18.31 15.49 4.68
CA ARG A 482 19.65 15.50 4.10
C ARG A 482 19.65 16.07 2.68
N LYS A 483 18.62 15.78 1.87
CA LYS A 483 18.46 16.32 0.50
C LYS A 483 18.16 17.83 0.53
N CYS A 484 17.33 18.30 1.44
CA CYS A 484 17.10 19.73 1.65
C CYS A 484 18.41 20.49 1.95
N VAL A 485 19.24 19.96 2.85
CA VAL A 485 20.54 20.55 3.19
C VAL A 485 21.47 20.57 1.96
N ALA A 486 21.48 19.51 1.17
CA ALA A 486 22.28 19.45 -0.06
C ALA A 486 21.84 20.50 -1.10
N ALA A 487 20.54 20.67 -1.29
CA ALA A 487 19.97 21.68 -2.20
C ALA A 487 20.28 23.12 -1.72
N GLN A 488 20.13 23.38 -0.42
CA GLN A 488 20.49 24.68 0.18
C GLN A 488 21.96 25.02 -0.04
N ARG A 489 22.88 24.06 0.15
CA ARG A 489 24.31 24.26 -0.11
C ARG A 489 24.61 24.54 -1.58
N ALA A 490 23.90 23.87 -2.50
CA ALA A 490 24.04 24.12 -3.92
C ALA A 490 23.56 25.53 -4.29
N LEU A 491 22.40 25.93 -3.77
CA LEU A 491 21.85 27.27 -3.99
C LEU A 491 22.80 28.38 -3.47
N ALA A 492 23.33 28.22 -2.26
CA ALA A 492 24.30 29.17 -1.68
C ALA A 492 25.56 29.32 -2.53
N LYS A 493 26.08 28.21 -3.08
CA LYS A 493 27.23 28.26 -4.01
C LYS A 493 26.93 29.01 -5.29
N LEU A 494 25.75 28.87 -5.85
CA LEU A 494 25.33 29.61 -7.05
C LEU A 494 25.17 31.10 -6.81
N GLN A 495 24.66 31.46 -5.62
CA GLN A 495 24.50 32.86 -5.22
C GLN A 495 25.84 33.56 -4.91
N SER A 496 26.85 32.81 -4.43
CA SER A 496 28.17 33.32 -4.12
C SER A 496 29.14 33.34 -5.30
N ALA A 497 28.76 32.76 -6.44
CA ALA A 497 29.61 32.80 -7.66
C ALA A 497 29.63 34.24 -8.24
N PRO A 498 30.81 34.84 -8.49
CA PRO A 498 30.90 36.20 -9.04
C PRO A 498 30.20 36.25 -10.40
N SER A 499 29.34 37.26 -10.59
CA SER A 499 28.73 37.56 -11.87
C SER A 499 29.87 37.87 -12.85
N SER A 500 30.07 37.01 -13.88
CA SER A 500 30.97 37.29 -14.96
C SER A 500 30.37 38.37 -15.87
N GLU A 501 30.35 39.62 -15.41
CA GLU A 501 30.22 40.75 -16.30
C GLU A 501 31.46 40.80 -17.16
N ALA A 502 31.29 40.63 -18.46
CA ALA A 502 32.32 40.84 -19.44
C ALA A 502 32.81 42.28 -19.32
N PRO A 503 34.15 42.55 -19.29
CA PRO A 503 34.63 43.92 -19.33
C PRO A 503 34.18 44.55 -20.65
N ALA A 504 33.45 45.69 -20.51
CA ALA A 504 33.14 46.52 -21.65
C ALA A 504 34.43 46.90 -22.38
N ALA A 505 34.54 46.48 -23.64
CA ALA A 505 35.62 46.91 -24.50
C ALA A 505 35.54 48.45 -24.63
N GLN A 506 36.45 49.13 -23.92
CA GLN A 506 36.81 50.48 -24.22
C GLN A 506 37.90 50.42 -25.30
N GLY A 507 37.59 50.96 -26.46
CA GLY A 507 38.55 51.12 -27.57
C GLY A 507 37.82 51.74 -28.74
#